data_8c2fe59d99392db5b9f64b31aab8c148
#
_entry.id   8c2fe59d99392db5b9f64b31aab8c148
#
_cell.length_a   1.000
_cell.length_b   1.000
_cell.length_c   1.000
_cell.angle_alpha   90.00
_cell.angle_beta   90.00
_cell.angle_gamma   90.00
#
_symmetry.space_group_name_H-M   'P 1'
#
loop_
_entity.id
_entity.type
_entity.pdbx_description
1 polymer ?
#
loop_
_entity_poly.entity_id
_entity_poly.type
_entity_poly.pdbx_seq_one_letter_code
_entity_poly.pdbx_strand_id
1 'polypeptide(L)'
;EFNVLSEDILYKRRKIIMKKRVLCAALASMMALSMTACSSGSTATTAAETKASEAETTTEAASSEAAESSAEETKAEAAAEGEIPAPEGDDNKISIGVTPVPHAEIVNDVAVPKLEAAGWDVEVVEFNDYVQPNTSLEDGEIDANYFQTIRYLEEQNKERGLHLVEVAGIHLEPMGIYSKNYKSLEELPDGATIAVPNDGSNESRAIKLLADNGLITLAETEDLYNLTSIAENPHNFEITELDAANLPRSLDDVDAAVINGNYALEANLNPEKDALAAELADSDESYKYINYLVVKEGNEESTKTKALIAALQNDDVKNYIEEKYSGSVIPAF
;
A
#
# COMPACT_ATOMS: atom_id res chain seq x y z
N GLU A 1 -31.66 -0.44 19.77
CA GLU A 1 -32.29 -0.65 18.44
C GLU A 1 -31.26 -0.55 17.30
N PHE A 2 -30.12 0.10 17.49
CA PHE A 2 -29.06 0.23 16.44
C PHE A 2 -28.27 -1.05 16.17
N ASN A 3 -28.18 -1.98 17.12
CA ASN A 3 -27.39 -3.21 16.99
C ASN A 3 -28.05 -4.32 16.14
N VAL A 4 -29.34 -4.25 15.90
CA VAL A 4 -30.07 -5.29 15.15
C VAL A 4 -30.03 -5.03 13.64
N LEU A 5 -29.89 -3.78 13.22
CA LEU A 5 -29.80 -3.44 11.79
C LEU A 5 -28.43 -3.81 11.18
N SER A 6 -27.34 -3.75 11.94
CA SER A 6 -26.00 -4.07 11.46
C SER A 6 -25.82 -5.56 11.23
N GLU A 7 -26.37 -6.43 12.09
CA GLU A 7 -26.31 -7.89 11.96
C GLU A 7 -27.12 -8.41 10.76
N ASP A 8 -28.24 -7.76 10.44
CA ASP A 8 -29.10 -8.18 9.31
C ASP A 8 -28.47 -7.81 7.95
N ILE A 9 -27.70 -6.74 7.90
CA ILE A 9 -26.94 -6.33 6.70
C ILE A 9 -25.74 -7.27 6.48
N LEU A 10 -25.01 -7.61 7.54
CA LEU A 10 -23.89 -8.55 7.52
C LEU A 10 -24.36 -9.98 7.11
N TYR A 11 -25.51 -10.43 7.62
CA TYR A 11 -26.09 -11.73 7.25
C TYR A 11 -26.52 -11.77 5.78
N LYS A 12 -27.13 -10.70 5.26
CA LYS A 12 -27.52 -10.61 3.84
C LYS A 12 -26.31 -10.58 2.92
N ARG A 13 -25.23 -9.86 3.28
CA ARG A 13 -23.97 -9.83 2.51
C ARG A 13 -23.30 -11.21 2.46
N ARG A 14 -23.17 -11.93 3.59
CA ARG A 14 -22.61 -13.29 3.64
C ARG A 14 -23.40 -14.28 2.76
N LYS A 15 -24.71 -14.14 2.67
CA LYS A 15 -25.57 -15.00 1.85
C LYS A 15 -25.42 -14.75 0.34
N ILE A 16 -25.09 -13.51 -0.07
CA ILE A 16 -24.82 -13.15 -1.46
C ILE A 16 -23.46 -13.70 -1.90
N ILE A 17 -22.43 -13.60 -1.05
CA ILE A 17 -21.09 -14.11 -1.31
C ILE A 17 -21.09 -15.64 -1.43
N MET A 18 -21.80 -16.36 -0.55
CA MET A 18 -21.95 -17.82 -0.66
C MET A 18 -22.67 -18.25 -1.94
N LYS A 19 -23.66 -17.49 -2.42
CA LYS A 19 -24.34 -17.81 -3.70
C LYS A 19 -23.42 -17.60 -4.91
N LYS A 20 -22.55 -16.61 -4.90
CA LYS A 20 -21.56 -16.39 -5.98
C LYS A 20 -20.50 -17.51 -6.01
N ARG A 21 -20.00 -17.97 -4.85
CA ARG A 21 -19.03 -19.08 -4.78
C ARG A 21 -19.61 -20.43 -5.24
N VAL A 22 -20.86 -20.71 -5.00
CA VAL A 22 -21.53 -21.94 -5.47
C VAL A 22 -21.78 -21.90 -6.98
N LEU A 23 -22.01 -20.73 -7.57
CA LEU A 23 -22.23 -20.59 -9.02
C LEU A 23 -20.93 -20.77 -9.82
N CYS A 24 -19.77 -20.30 -9.31
CA CYS A 24 -18.47 -20.50 -9.95
C CYS A 24 -18.01 -21.97 -9.92
N ALA A 25 -18.34 -22.74 -8.87
CA ALA A 25 -17.98 -24.15 -8.78
C ALA A 25 -18.77 -25.05 -9.75
N ALA A 26 -19.94 -24.62 -10.25
CA ALA A 26 -20.77 -25.38 -11.17
C ALA A 26 -20.39 -25.24 -12.66
N LEU A 27 -19.59 -24.21 -13.02
CA LEU A 27 -19.14 -23.97 -14.41
C LEU A 27 -17.80 -24.65 -14.76
N ALA A 28 -17.05 -25.14 -13.78
CA ALA A 28 -15.73 -25.77 -14.00
C ALA A 28 -15.79 -27.25 -14.35
N SER A 29 -16.99 -27.91 -14.40
CA SER A 29 -17.13 -29.36 -14.56
C SER A 29 -17.57 -29.84 -15.96
N MET A 30 -17.57 -29.01 -16.98
CA MET A 30 -18.09 -29.38 -18.32
C MET A 30 -17.10 -29.17 -19.49
N MET A 31 -15.78 -29.26 -19.30
CA MET A 31 -14.84 -29.30 -20.42
C MET A 31 -13.74 -30.35 -20.22
N ALA A 32 -14.11 -31.61 -20.34
CA ALA A 32 -13.18 -32.71 -20.57
C ALA A 32 -13.89 -33.83 -21.29
N LEU A 33 -13.94 -33.82 -22.59
CA LEU A 33 -14.04 -34.99 -23.49
C LEU A 33 -14.13 -34.51 -24.96
N SER A 34 -13.00 -34.58 -25.66
CA SER A 34 -12.93 -35.02 -27.07
C SER A 34 -11.55 -34.69 -27.66
N MET A 35 -10.66 -35.65 -27.68
CA MET A 35 -9.57 -35.76 -28.64
C MET A 35 -9.41 -37.20 -29.02
N THR A 36 -9.72 -37.51 -30.26
CA THR A 36 -9.22 -38.71 -30.92
C THR A 36 -9.02 -38.43 -32.42
N ALA A 37 -7.79 -38.65 -32.83
CA ALA A 37 -7.32 -39.35 -34.02
C ALA A 37 -7.07 -38.64 -35.35
N CYS A 38 -5.90 -38.98 -35.85
CA CYS A 38 -5.42 -39.31 -37.22
C CYS A 38 -4.88 -38.12 -38.03
N SER A 39 -3.68 -38.18 -38.49
CA SER A 39 -2.71 -39.10 -39.11
C SER A 39 -2.22 -38.52 -40.43
N SER A 40 -0.91 -38.65 -40.64
CA SER A 40 -0.16 -38.87 -41.86
C SER A 40 0.38 -37.71 -42.73
N GLY A 41 1.68 -37.70 -42.88
CA GLY A 41 2.36 -37.77 -44.17
C GLY A 41 3.48 -36.72 -44.36
N SER A 42 4.75 -37.12 -44.13
CA SER A 42 5.80 -37.34 -45.11
C SER A 42 6.29 -36.12 -45.91
N THR A 43 7.50 -35.76 -46.07
CA THR A 43 8.84 -36.27 -46.42
C THR A 43 9.83 -35.12 -46.45
N ALA A 44 10.98 -35.32 -45.90
CA ALA A 44 12.34 -35.56 -46.39
C ALA A 44 13.16 -34.29 -46.77
N THR A 45 14.32 -34.18 -46.29
CA THR A 45 15.72 -34.45 -46.58
C THR A 45 16.51 -33.16 -46.57
N THR A 46 17.69 -32.95 -45.99
CA THR A 46 19.04 -33.51 -46.08
C THR A 46 19.94 -32.75 -45.08
N ALA A 47 20.64 -33.36 -44.23
CA ALA A 47 21.99 -33.78 -43.99
C ALA A 47 23.14 -32.78 -44.18
N ALA A 48 23.97 -32.68 -43.16
CA ALA A 48 25.43 -32.81 -43.09
C ALA A 48 25.92 -32.50 -41.66
N GLU A 49 26.28 -33.44 -40.91
CA GLU A 49 27.57 -33.95 -40.40
C GLU A 49 28.67 -32.91 -40.16
N THR A 50 29.23 -32.87 -38.93
CA THR A 50 30.53 -33.47 -38.61
C THR A 50 30.90 -33.37 -37.12
N LYS A 51 31.08 -34.57 -36.49
CA LYS A 51 32.09 -35.07 -35.50
C LYS A 51 32.55 -34.20 -34.34
N ALA A 52 32.29 -34.56 -33.13
CA ALA A 52 32.88 -35.57 -32.22
C ALA A 52 34.25 -35.18 -31.61
N SER A 53 34.32 -35.08 -30.28
CA SER A 53 35.41 -35.62 -29.47
C SER A 53 34.96 -35.83 -28.03
N GLU A 54 35.08 -37.05 -27.58
CA GLU A 54 34.89 -37.55 -26.22
C GLU A 54 36.02 -37.10 -25.29
N ALA A 55 35.70 -36.89 -24.03
CA ALA A 55 36.55 -37.36 -22.92
C ALA A 55 35.70 -37.43 -21.64
N GLU A 56 35.65 -38.62 -21.10
CA GLU A 56 35.14 -39.02 -19.80
C GLU A 56 35.91 -38.38 -18.64
N THR A 57 35.35 -38.10 -17.48
CA THR A 57 35.45 -38.94 -16.28
C THR A 57 35.07 -38.19 -14.99
N THR A 58 34.33 -38.89 -14.17
CA THR A 58 34.17 -38.99 -12.70
C THR A 58 33.32 -38.01 -11.94
N THR A 59 32.26 -38.61 -11.43
CA THR A 59 31.54 -38.58 -10.17
C THR A 59 32.13 -37.76 -9.02
N GLU A 60 31.32 -36.84 -8.48
CA GLU A 60 31.14 -36.79 -7.01
C GLU A 60 29.83 -36.07 -6.68
N ALA A 61 29.03 -36.73 -5.88
CA ALA A 61 27.76 -36.25 -5.37
C ALA A 61 28.02 -35.24 -4.22
N ALA A 62 27.44 -34.05 -4.34
CA ALA A 62 27.25 -33.18 -3.19
C ALA A 62 25.79 -32.67 -3.19
N SER A 63 25.07 -33.07 -2.19
CA SER A 63 23.73 -32.63 -1.86
C SER A 63 23.74 -31.11 -1.64
N SER A 64 22.94 -30.39 -2.36
CA SER A 64 22.56 -29.03 -1.97
C SER A 64 21.15 -29.06 -1.38
N GLU A 65 21.08 -28.89 -0.07
CA GLU A 65 19.86 -28.57 0.65
C GLU A 65 19.23 -27.32 0.05
N ALA A 66 17.98 -27.45 -0.32
CA ALA A 66 17.12 -26.33 -0.63
C ALA A 66 16.89 -25.56 0.68
N ALA A 67 17.35 -24.31 0.74
CA ALA A 67 16.95 -23.38 1.76
C ALA A 67 15.51 -22.96 1.48
N GLU A 68 14.56 -23.56 2.19
CA GLU A 68 13.23 -23.00 2.40
C GLU A 68 13.38 -21.71 3.20
N SER A 69 13.18 -20.58 2.54
CA SER A 69 12.94 -19.31 3.20
C SER A 69 11.54 -19.39 3.81
N SER A 70 11.46 -19.69 5.09
CA SER A 70 10.25 -19.50 5.87
C SER A 70 10.04 -18.00 6.03
N ALA A 71 9.04 -17.46 5.35
CA ALA A 71 8.44 -16.18 5.73
C ALA A 71 7.86 -16.38 7.14
N GLU A 72 8.57 -15.91 8.13
CA GLU A 72 8.09 -15.80 9.50
C GLU A 72 7.11 -14.63 9.52
N GLU A 73 5.82 -14.96 9.68
CA GLU A 73 4.79 -13.99 10.03
C GLU A 73 5.23 -13.29 11.32
N THR A 74 5.76 -12.08 11.19
CA THR A 74 5.93 -11.18 12.33
C THR A 74 4.53 -10.73 12.75
N LYS A 75 3.93 -11.51 13.62
CA LYS A 75 2.79 -11.10 14.40
C LYS A 75 3.25 -9.88 15.20
N ALA A 76 2.73 -8.71 14.87
CA ALA A 76 2.94 -7.51 15.67
C ALA A 76 2.44 -7.83 17.10
N GLU A 77 3.39 -8.05 18.00
CA GLU A 77 3.14 -8.19 19.42
C GLU A 77 2.79 -6.80 19.92
N ALA A 78 1.57 -6.62 20.42
CA ALA A 78 1.12 -5.36 21.02
C ALA A 78 2.17 -4.93 22.04
N ALA A 79 2.86 -3.83 21.75
CA ALA A 79 3.81 -3.24 22.68
C ALA A 79 3.01 -2.83 23.93
N ALA A 80 3.35 -3.43 25.05
CA ALA A 80 2.90 -2.95 26.36
C ALA A 80 3.27 -1.47 26.46
N GLU A 81 2.41 -0.63 27.08
CA GLU A 81 2.70 0.79 27.36
C GLU A 81 4.11 0.92 27.97
N GLY A 82 5.10 1.15 27.11
CA GLY A 82 6.49 1.29 27.48
C GLY A 82 6.75 2.73 27.92
N GLU A 83 7.46 2.90 29.03
CA GLU A 83 8.01 4.19 29.42
C GLU A 83 8.87 4.73 28.24
N ILE A 84 8.63 5.97 27.81
CA ILE A 84 9.43 6.60 26.76
C ILE A 84 10.86 6.77 27.26
N PRO A 85 11.87 6.18 26.58
CA PRO A 85 13.25 6.33 27.00
C PRO A 85 13.67 7.80 27.04
N ALA A 86 14.35 8.22 28.10
CA ALA A 86 14.95 9.54 28.19
C ALA A 86 16.19 9.66 27.29
N PRO A 87 16.56 10.88 26.85
CA PRO A 87 17.77 11.10 26.06
C PRO A 87 19.04 10.64 26.81
N GLU A 88 20.00 10.13 26.05
CA GLU A 88 21.29 9.70 26.58
C GLU A 88 22.35 10.81 26.35
N GLY A 89 23.01 11.26 27.41
CA GLY A 89 24.04 12.29 27.33
C GLY A 89 23.48 13.67 26.99
N ASP A 90 24.18 14.39 26.11
CA ASP A 90 23.82 15.77 25.70
C ASP A 90 22.97 15.82 24.40
N ASP A 91 22.73 14.69 23.76
CA ASP A 91 21.90 14.60 22.52
C ASP A 91 20.45 14.31 22.89
N ASN A 92 19.71 15.38 23.12
CA ASN A 92 18.29 15.33 23.44
C ASN A 92 17.38 15.75 22.28
N LYS A 93 17.93 15.94 21.06
CA LYS A 93 17.14 16.37 19.90
C LYS A 93 16.61 15.18 19.13
N ILE A 94 15.35 15.28 18.69
CA ILE A 94 14.73 14.40 17.71
C ILE A 94 14.14 15.27 16.61
N SER A 95 14.47 14.96 15.35
CA SER A 95 13.82 15.56 14.18
C SER A 95 13.03 14.50 13.42
N ILE A 96 11.75 14.78 13.16
CA ILE A 96 10.84 13.86 12.45
C ILE A 96 10.18 14.56 11.26
N GLY A 97 10.31 13.95 10.06
CA GLY A 97 9.67 14.41 8.83
C GLY A 97 8.27 13.81 8.67
N VAL A 98 7.28 14.63 8.37
CA VAL A 98 5.87 14.23 8.27
C VAL A 98 5.17 14.96 7.13
N THR A 99 4.02 14.44 6.66
CA THR A 99 3.06 15.22 5.86
C THR A 99 2.02 15.87 6.78
N PRO A 100 1.34 16.98 6.34
CA PRO A 100 0.51 17.78 7.24
C PRO A 100 -0.59 17.01 7.96
N VAL A 101 -1.44 16.27 7.22
CA VAL A 101 -2.60 15.53 7.75
C VAL A 101 -2.56 14.08 7.28
N PRO A 102 -2.77 13.09 8.13
CA PRO A 102 -2.95 13.15 9.58
C PRO A 102 -1.65 13.15 10.37
N HIS A 103 -0.51 12.97 9.72
CA HIS A 103 0.79 12.64 10.30
C HIS A 103 1.30 13.72 11.25
N ALA A 104 1.42 14.99 10.78
CA ALA A 104 1.85 16.10 11.64
C ALA A 104 0.87 16.35 12.80
N GLU A 105 -0.43 16.17 12.56
CA GLU A 105 -1.42 16.34 13.63
C GLU A 105 -1.26 15.28 14.72
N ILE A 106 -1.07 14.00 14.37
CA ILE A 106 -0.81 12.91 15.33
C ILE A 106 0.48 13.16 16.11
N VAL A 107 1.55 13.54 15.40
CA VAL A 107 2.85 13.80 16.03
C VAL A 107 2.76 15.01 16.96
N ASN A 108 2.27 16.15 16.51
CA ASN A 108 2.23 17.38 17.29
C ASN A 108 1.26 17.29 18.49
N ASP A 109 0.07 16.70 18.28
CA ASP A 109 -0.98 16.72 19.31
C ASP A 109 -0.78 15.63 20.38
N VAL A 110 -0.10 14.51 20.03
CA VAL A 110 0.04 13.36 20.95
C VAL A 110 1.48 12.99 21.23
N ALA A 111 2.32 12.77 20.22
CA ALA A 111 3.67 12.26 20.42
C ALA A 111 4.62 13.30 21.00
N VAL A 112 4.64 14.53 20.47
CA VAL A 112 5.52 15.63 20.94
C VAL A 112 5.37 15.90 22.44
N PRO A 113 4.14 16.11 22.99
CA PRO A 113 4.02 16.36 24.44
C PRO A 113 4.58 15.22 25.32
N LYS A 114 4.48 13.99 24.86
CA LYS A 114 5.02 12.81 25.58
C LYS A 114 6.55 12.77 25.50
N LEU A 115 7.13 13.03 24.34
CA LEU A 115 8.57 13.08 24.12
C LEU A 115 9.21 14.21 24.93
N GLU A 116 8.61 15.40 24.91
CA GLU A 116 9.09 16.56 25.70
C GLU A 116 9.01 16.29 27.20
N ALA A 117 7.95 15.62 27.67
CA ALA A 117 7.85 15.20 29.07
C ALA A 117 8.94 14.22 29.49
N ALA A 118 9.46 13.42 28.54
CA ALA A 118 10.59 12.50 28.76
C ALA A 118 11.97 13.21 28.60
N GLY A 119 12.00 14.50 28.23
CA GLY A 119 13.21 15.32 28.15
C GLY A 119 13.77 15.53 26.75
N TRP A 120 13.05 15.11 25.71
CA TRP A 120 13.43 15.33 24.33
C TRP A 120 13.05 16.74 23.84
N ASP A 121 13.89 17.30 22.97
CA ASP A 121 13.64 18.52 22.18
C ASP A 121 13.26 18.09 20.76
N VAL A 122 11.97 18.22 20.41
CA VAL A 122 11.42 17.62 19.18
C VAL A 122 11.20 18.68 18.09
N GLU A 123 11.79 18.47 16.92
CA GLU A 123 11.58 19.25 15.72
C GLU A 123 10.71 18.46 14.73
N VAL A 124 9.51 18.96 14.43
CA VAL A 124 8.61 18.38 13.44
C VAL A 124 8.78 19.15 12.12
N VAL A 125 9.25 18.45 11.07
CA VAL A 125 9.50 19.02 9.74
C VAL A 125 8.38 18.57 8.80
N GLU A 126 7.54 19.50 8.35
CA GLU A 126 6.45 19.20 7.43
C GLU A 126 6.90 19.26 5.97
N PHE A 127 6.53 18.24 5.20
CA PHE A 127 6.76 18.13 3.77
C PHE A 127 5.43 18.02 3.02
N ASN A 128 5.33 18.70 1.86
CA ASN A 128 4.12 18.69 1.03
C ASN A 128 4.20 17.72 -0.16
N ASP A 129 5.22 16.87 -0.20
CA ASP A 129 5.42 15.82 -1.20
C ASP A 129 5.98 14.56 -0.56
N TYR A 130 6.04 13.46 -1.33
CA TYR A 130 6.50 12.18 -0.83
C TYR A 130 8.00 11.88 -1.08
N VAL A 131 8.69 12.74 -1.84
CA VAL A 131 10.09 12.52 -2.22
C VAL A 131 11.06 13.07 -1.17
N GLN A 132 10.82 14.31 -0.74
CA GLN A 132 11.71 15.02 0.17
C GLN A 132 11.88 14.33 1.54
N PRO A 133 10.82 13.79 2.20
CA PRO A 133 11.02 13.15 3.50
C PRO A 133 12.03 12.00 3.48
N ASN A 134 12.03 11.18 2.43
CA ASN A 134 12.99 10.09 2.29
C ASN A 134 14.39 10.57 1.95
N THR A 135 14.51 11.60 1.13
CA THR A 135 15.82 12.18 0.78
C THR A 135 16.46 12.82 2.01
N SER A 136 15.71 13.62 2.77
CA SER A 136 16.20 14.26 3.99
C SER A 136 16.58 13.24 5.07
N LEU A 137 15.86 12.11 5.16
CA LEU A 137 16.21 11.03 6.08
C LEU A 137 17.50 10.30 5.65
N GLU A 138 17.64 9.99 4.36
CA GLU A 138 18.86 9.36 3.84
C GLU A 138 20.08 10.27 4.02
N ASP A 139 19.92 11.56 3.82
CA ASP A 139 20.99 12.55 3.98
C ASP A 139 21.32 12.88 5.45
N GLY A 140 20.48 12.38 6.40
CA GLY A 140 20.66 12.58 7.84
C GLY A 140 20.28 13.99 8.31
N GLU A 141 19.43 14.69 7.56
CA GLU A 141 18.87 15.99 7.93
C GLU A 141 17.76 15.86 8.97
N ILE A 142 17.09 14.68 9.00
CA ILE A 142 16.09 14.26 10.00
C ILE A 142 16.44 12.89 10.55
N ASP A 143 15.99 12.60 11.78
CA ASP A 143 16.25 11.32 12.47
C ASP A 143 15.28 10.21 12.04
N ALA A 144 14.05 10.58 11.67
CA ALA A 144 12.99 9.66 11.24
C ALA A 144 12.01 10.35 10.29
N ASN A 145 11.21 9.58 9.56
CA ASN A 145 10.01 10.11 8.92
C ASN A 145 8.78 9.22 9.21
N TYR A 146 7.60 9.83 9.09
CA TYR A 146 6.33 9.16 9.25
C TYR A 146 5.32 9.78 8.27
N PHE A 147 5.10 9.10 7.11
CA PHE A 147 4.22 9.59 6.05
C PHE A 147 3.88 8.52 5.01
N GLN A 148 4.55 7.35 5.01
CA GLN A 148 4.60 6.43 3.89
C GLN A 148 4.18 5.01 4.24
N THR A 149 3.68 4.31 3.22
CA THR A 149 3.39 2.87 3.30
C THR A 149 4.65 2.04 3.03
N ILE A 150 4.63 0.77 3.47
CA ILE A 150 5.75 -0.16 3.22
C ILE A 150 6.04 -0.32 1.71
N ARG A 151 4.99 -0.37 0.87
CA ARG A 151 5.15 -0.51 -0.58
C ARG A 151 5.85 0.68 -1.21
N TYR A 152 5.50 1.89 -0.77
CA TYR A 152 6.17 3.11 -1.23
C TYR A 152 7.64 3.14 -0.78
N LEU A 153 7.93 2.78 0.47
CA LEU A 153 9.29 2.70 1.00
C LEU A 153 10.16 1.72 0.19
N GLU A 154 9.66 0.50 -0.03
CA GLU A 154 10.37 -0.53 -0.81
C GLU A 154 10.72 -0.05 -2.23
N GLU A 155 9.75 0.60 -2.90
CA GLU A 155 9.96 1.15 -4.23
C GLU A 155 11.00 2.27 -4.22
N GLN A 156 10.89 3.24 -3.30
CA GLN A 156 11.84 4.36 -3.21
C GLN A 156 13.26 3.88 -2.86
N ASN A 157 13.41 2.92 -1.97
CA ASN A 157 14.69 2.30 -1.67
C ASN A 157 15.30 1.68 -2.93
N LYS A 158 14.52 0.90 -3.68
CA LYS A 158 14.96 0.23 -4.91
C LYS A 158 15.32 1.21 -6.02
N GLU A 159 14.47 2.20 -6.26
CA GLU A 159 14.63 3.12 -7.40
C GLU A 159 15.71 4.17 -7.17
N ARG A 160 15.84 4.65 -5.92
CA ARG A 160 16.74 5.74 -5.57
C ARG A 160 18.01 5.28 -4.86
N GLY A 161 18.10 3.98 -4.52
CA GLY A 161 19.24 3.41 -3.79
C GLY A 161 19.32 3.94 -2.36
N LEU A 162 18.17 4.10 -1.70
CA LEU A 162 18.09 4.55 -0.31
C LEU A 162 18.25 3.35 0.63
N HIS A 163 18.62 3.63 1.89
CA HIS A 163 18.86 2.64 2.94
C HIS A 163 17.96 2.94 4.15
N LEU A 164 16.66 2.94 3.90
CA LEU A 164 15.64 3.29 4.88
C LEU A 164 14.87 2.03 5.29
N VAL A 165 14.53 1.92 6.59
CA VAL A 165 13.84 0.76 7.15
C VAL A 165 12.65 1.18 7.99
N GLU A 166 11.56 0.43 7.88
CA GLU A 166 10.38 0.58 8.74
C GLU A 166 10.66 0.03 10.13
N VAL A 167 10.13 0.71 11.15
CA VAL A 167 10.32 0.28 12.55
C VAL A 167 9.01 0.15 13.32
N ALA A 168 7.95 0.85 12.92
CA ALA A 168 6.64 0.74 13.57
C ALA A 168 5.50 1.10 12.62
N GLY A 169 4.50 0.24 12.48
CA GLY A 169 3.24 0.55 11.79
C GLY A 169 2.33 1.35 12.68
N ILE A 170 1.75 2.45 12.18
CA ILE A 170 0.97 3.37 13.02
C ILE A 170 -0.50 3.38 12.61
N HIS A 171 -0.80 3.61 11.34
CA HIS A 171 -2.18 3.71 10.89
C HIS A 171 -2.34 3.35 9.41
N LEU A 172 -3.58 3.19 9.01
CA LEU A 172 -4.02 2.93 7.65
C LEU A 172 -4.90 4.08 7.16
N GLU A 173 -4.74 4.46 5.89
CA GLU A 173 -5.57 5.44 5.19
C GLU A 173 -6.16 4.82 3.93
N PRO A 174 -7.50 4.70 3.80
CA PRO A 174 -8.11 4.27 2.56
C PRO A 174 -7.87 5.27 1.42
N MET A 175 -7.43 4.78 0.28
CA MET A 175 -7.42 5.54 -0.97
C MET A 175 -8.83 5.59 -1.55
N GLY A 176 -9.23 6.70 -2.16
CA GLY A 176 -10.59 6.87 -2.70
C GLY A 176 -10.63 7.42 -4.11
N ILE A 177 -11.73 7.16 -4.81
CA ILE A 177 -12.09 7.74 -6.10
C ILE A 177 -13.04 8.91 -5.83
N TYR A 178 -12.67 10.11 -6.22
CA TYR A 178 -13.43 11.33 -5.95
C TYR A 178 -13.85 12.02 -7.25
N SER A 179 -14.97 12.75 -7.20
CA SER A 179 -15.43 13.60 -8.27
C SER A 179 -16.18 14.81 -7.72
N LYS A 180 -16.05 15.96 -8.37
CA LYS A 180 -16.87 17.15 -8.10
C LYS A 180 -18.20 17.11 -8.83
N ASN A 181 -18.25 16.45 -9.98
CA ASN A 181 -19.35 16.51 -10.93
C ASN A 181 -20.34 15.34 -10.81
N TYR A 182 -19.86 14.17 -10.36
CA TYR A 182 -20.65 12.93 -10.32
C TYR A 182 -20.82 12.45 -8.86
N LYS A 183 -21.88 11.69 -8.62
CA LYS A 183 -22.26 11.21 -7.29
C LYS A 183 -22.13 9.69 -7.13
N SER A 184 -21.90 8.97 -8.23
CA SER A 184 -21.60 7.54 -8.23
C SER A 184 -20.73 7.19 -9.42
N LEU A 185 -20.11 6.01 -9.38
CA LEU A 185 -19.26 5.52 -10.48
C LEU A 185 -20.06 5.29 -11.77
N GLU A 186 -21.34 4.92 -11.64
CA GLU A 186 -22.24 4.67 -12.77
C GLU A 186 -22.62 5.95 -13.54
N GLU A 187 -22.43 7.11 -12.92
CA GLU A 187 -22.68 8.41 -13.58
C GLU A 187 -21.51 8.87 -14.44
N LEU A 188 -20.31 8.25 -14.32
CA LEU A 188 -19.17 8.61 -15.14
C LEU A 188 -19.45 8.29 -16.61
N PRO A 189 -19.33 9.26 -17.53
CA PRO A 189 -19.60 9.03 -18.94
C PRO A 189 -18.48 8.20 -19.60
N ASP A 190 -18.82 7.55 -20.71
CA ASP A 190 -17.80 6.95 -21.59
C ASP A 190 -16.81 8.04 -22.05
N GLY A 191 -15.53 7.76 -21.97
CA GLY A 191 -14.46 8.72 -22.28
C GLY A 191 -14.15 9.70 -21.15
N ALA A 192 -14.69 9.50 -19.94
CA ALA A 192 -14.35 10.35 -18.79
C ALA A 192 -12.84 10.35 -18.50
N THR A 193 -12.32 11.50 -18.09
CA THR A 193 -10.93 11.69 -17.69
C THR A 193 -10.76 11.32 -16.22
N ILE A 194 -9.86 10.38 -15.91
CA ILE A 194 -9.56 9.94 -14.54
C ILE A 194 -8.08 10.18 -14.25
N ALA A 195 -7.79 11.00 -13.23
CA ALA A 195 -6.42 11.22 -12.78
C ALA A 195 -6.00 10.21 -11.72
N VAL A 196 -4.76 9.71 -11.80
CA VAL A 196 -4.15 8.77 -10.85
C VAL A 196 -2.77 9.25 -10.42
N PRO A 197 -2.20 8.79 -9.26
CA PRO A 197 -0.82 9.09 -8.90
C PRO A 197 0.18 8.59 -9.94
N ASN A 198 1.33 9.25 -10.05
CA ASN A 198 2.39 8.93 -11.01
C ASN A 198 3.60 8.19 -10.41
N ASP A 199 3.62 7.91 -9.11
CA ASP A 199 4.60 7.01 -8.50
C ASP A 199 4.09 5.56 -8.58
N GLY A 200 4.97 4.61 -8.88
CA GLY A 200 4.58 3.25 -9.22
C GLY A 200 3.77 2.54 -8.14
N SER A 201 4.08 2.76 -6.87
CA SER A 201 3.35 2.16 -5.75
C SER A 201 1.90 2.67 -5.67
N ASN A 202 1.69 4.00 -5.71
CA ASN A 202 0.36 4.58 -5.62
C ASN A 202 -0.39 4.50 -6.95
N GLU A 203 0.28 4.56 -8.12
CA GLU A 203 -0.33 4.26 -9.43
C GLU A 203 -0.91 2.85 -9.42
N SER A 204 -0.11 1.86 -9.00
CA SER A 204 -0.54 0.46 -8.92
C SER A 204 -1.78 0.29 -8.03
N ARG A 205 -1.77 0.95 -6.87
CA ARG A 205 -2.90 0.96 -5.92
C ARG A 205 -4.14 1.60 -6.52
N ALA A 206 -3.99 2.73 -7.20
CA ALA A 206 -5.09 3.45 -7.85
C ALA A 206 -5.71 2.65 -8.99
N ILE A 207 -4.90 2.08 -9.88
CA ILE A 207 -5.34 1.24 -10.99
C ILE A 207 -6.06 -0.01 -10.47
N LYS A 208 -5.53 -0.62 -9.39
CA LYS A 208 -6.22 -1.75 -8.74
C LYS A 208 -7.58 -1.32 -8.18
N LEU A 209 -7.69 -0.15 -7.54
CA LEU A 209 -8.95 0.34 -7.02
C LEU A 209 -10.00 0.58 -8.14
N LEU A 210 -9.59 1.09 -9.30
CA LEU A 210 -10.45 1.20 -10.47
C LEU A 210 -10.94 -0.18 -10.94
N ALA A 211 -10.06 -1.19 -10.97
CA ALA A 211 -10.41 -2.54 -11.38
C ALA A 211 -11.31 -3.25 -10.37
N ASP A 212 -11.04 -3.12 -9.07
CA ASP A 212 -11.85 -3.71 -8.00
C ASP A 212 -13.29 -3.18 -8.01
N ASN A 213 -13.49 -1.97 -8.54
CA ASN A 213 -14.81 -1.36 -8.74
C ASN A 213 -15.41 -1.62 -10.14
N GLY A 214 -14.75 -2.44 -10.97
CA GLY A 214 -15.27 -2.88 -12.26
C GLY A 214 -15.20 -1.84 -13.38
N LEU A 215 -14.43 -0.77 -13.21
CA LEU A 215 -14.27 0.30 -14.21
C LEU A 215 -13.34 -0.13 -15.35
N ILE A 216 -12.33 -0.95 -15.04
CA ILE A 216 -11.36 -1.54 -15.96
C ILE A 216 -11.10 -2.99 -15.60
N THR A 217 -10.41 -3.74 -16.45
CA THR A 217 -9.84 -5.04 -16.10
C THR A 217 -8.32 -5.02 -16.23
N LEU A 218 -7.62 -5.84 -15.44
CA LEU A 218 -6.16 -5.89 -15.43
C LEU A 218 -5.66 -7.23 -15.98
N ALA A 219 -4.53 -7.19 -16.68
CA ALA A 219 -3.74 -8.37 -16.96
C ALA A 219 -3.04 -8.84 -15.66
N GLU A 220 -2.86 -10.15 -15.50
CA GLU A 220 -2.10 -10.69 -14.37
C GLU A 220 -0.63 -10.25 -14.49
N THR A 221 -0.05 -9.78 -13.39
CA THR A 221 1.36 -9.43 -13.25
C THR A 221 1.85 -9.79 -11.85
N GLU A 222 3.14 -10.10 -11.74
CA GLU A 222 3.86 -10.23 -10.45
C GLU A 222 4.44 -8.89 -9.99
N ASP A 223 4.49 -7.91 -10.88
CA ASP A 223 4.97 -6.54 -10.62
C ASP A 223 3.83 -5.60 -10.18
N LEU A 224 4.19 -4.34 -9.95
CA LEU A 224 3.21 -3.27 -9.74
C LEU A 224 2.40 -3.03 -11.03
N TYR A 225 1.10 -2.81 -10.86
CA TYR A 225 0.24 -2.40 -11.97
C TYR A 225 0.56 -0.97 -12.41
N ASN A 226 0.43 -0.71 -13.69
CA ASN A 226 0.52 0.61 -14.30
C ASN A 226 -0.45 0.70 -15.48
N LEU A 227 -0.49 1.82 -16.20
CA LEU A 227 -1.42 2.00 -17.33
C LEU A 227 -1.30 0.89 -18.40
N THR A 228 -0.11 0.29 -18.58
CA THR A 228 0.08 -0.81 -19.54
C THR A 228 -0.46 -2.14 -19.05
N SER A 229 -0.80 -2.26 -17.78
CA SER A 229 -1.44 -3.45 -17.18
C SER A 229 -2.95 -3.51 -17.45
N ILE A 230 -3.55 -2.47 -17.99
CA ILE A 230 -4.97 -2.42 -18.29
C ILE A 230 -5.26 -3.32 -19.50
N ALA A 231 -5.99 -4.43 -19.27
CA ALA A 231 -6.37 -5.38 -20.30
C ALA A 231 -7.62 -4.94 -21.07
N GLU A 232 -8.62 -4.40 -20.37
CA GLU A 232 -9.85 -3.86 -20.97
C GLU A 232 -10.26 -2.57 -20.28
N ASN A 233 -10.69 -1.61 -21.09
CA ASN A 233 -11.24 -0.33 -20.67
C ASN A 233 -12.56 -0.11 -21.43
N PRO A 234 -13.66 -0.75 -20.98
CA PRO A 234 -14.91 -0.81 -21.74
C PRO A 234 -15.58 0.57 -21.92
N HIS A 235 -15.29 1.50 -21.02
CA HIS A 235 -15.81 2.87 -21.04
C HIS A 235 -14.89 3.86 -21.76
N ASN A 236 -13.74 3.41 -22.27
CA ASN A 236 -12.72 4.23 -22.91
C ASN A 236 -12.27 5.43 -22.06
N PHE A 237 -12.15 5.24 -20.74
CA PHE A 237 -11.66 6.28 -19.84
C PHE A 237 -10.28 6.79 -20.26
N GLU A 238 -10.09 8.10 -20.23
CA GLU A 238 -8.79 8.73 -20.42
C GLU A 238 -8.08 8.82 -19.06
N ILE A 239 -7.21 7.83 -18.75
CA ILE A 239 -6.49 7.78 -17.49
C ILE A 239 -5.18 8.56 -17.64
N THR A 240 -4.95 9.54 -16.75
CA THR A 240 -3.78 10.40 -16.76
C THR A 240 -3.06 10.36 -15.42
N GLU A 241 -1.73 10.33 -15.46
CA GLU A 241 -0.86 10.28 -14.29
C GLU A 241 -0.48 11.69 -13.87
N LEU A 242 -0.64 12.00 -12.59
CA LEU A 242 -0.26 13.27 -11.97
C LEU A 242 0.50 13.00 -10.67
N ASP A 243 1.32 13.95 -10.28
CA ASP A 243 1.90 13.99 -8.93
C ASP A 243 0.78 13.91 -7.88
N ALA A 244 0.92 13.01 -6.90
CA ALA A 244 -0.13 12.72 -5.92
C ALA A 244 -0.61 13.96 -5.15
N ALA A 245 0.30 14.89 -4.85
CA ALA A 245 -0.02 16.17 -4.18
C ALA A 245 -0.92 17.10 -5.03
N ASN A 246 -0.97 16.89 -6.35
CA ASN A 246 -1.76 17.71 -7.26
C ASN A 246 -3.15 17.15 -7.54
N LEU A 247 -3.41 15.87 -7.22
CA LEU A 247 -4.68 15.19 -7.52
C LEU A 247 -5.92 15.88 -6.92
N PRO A 248 -5.93 16.37 -5.67
CA PRO A 248 -7.11 17.06 -5.15
C PRO A 248 -7.49 18.32 -5.95
N ARG A 249 -6.48 19.03 -6.46
CA ARG A 249 -6.68 20.25 -7.26
C ARG A 249 -7.13 19.92 -8.68
N SER A 250 -6.71 18.78 -9.22
CA SER A 250 -7.09 18.34 -10.57
C SER A 250 -8.59 18.04 -10.71
N LEU A 251 -9.33 17.86 -9.60
CA LEU A 251 -10.78 17.64 -9.61
C LEU A 251 -11.59 18.78 -10.25
N ASP A 252 -10.98 19.95 -10.48
CA ASP A 252 -11.62 21.03 -11.24
C ASP A 252 -11.50 20.82 -12.77
N ASP A 253 -10.55 20.00 -13.22
CA ASP A 253 -10.18 19.83 -14.62
C ASP A 253 -10.46 18.42 -15.17
N VAL A 254 -10.71 17.42 -14.27
CA VAL A 254 -10.98 16.03 -14.62
C VAL A 254 -12.35 15.58 -14.12
N ASP A 255 -12.87 14.49 -14.67
CA ASP A 255 -14.15 13.91 -14.27
C ASP A 255 -14.06 13.18 -12.92
N ALA A 256 -12.94 12.50 -12.66
CA ALA A 256 -12.63 11.86 -11.39
C ALA A 256 -11.12 11.83 -11.13
N ALA A 257 -10.73 11.66 -9.87
CA ALA A 257 -9.35 11.42 -9.47
C ALA A 257 -9.28 10.36 -8.37
N VAL A 258 -8.25 9.53 -8.41
CA VAL A 258 -7.94 8.57 -7.34
C VAL A 258 -6.91 9.22 -6.42
N ILE A 259 -7.30 9.48 -5.18
CA ILE A 259 -6.54 10.35 -4.27
C ILE A 259 -6.17 9.58 -3.00
N ASN A 260 -4.91 9.68 -2.58
CA ASN A 260 -4.41 9.15 -1.31
C ASN A 260 -5.13 9.78 -0.12
N GLY A 261 -5.30 9.01 0.97
CA GLY A 261 -6.09 9.42 2.14
C GLY A 261 -5.64 10.73 2.75
N ASN A 262 -4.34 10.92 2.99
CA ASN A 262 -3.79 12.16 3.55
C ASN A 262 -4.07 13.40 2.67
N TYR A 263 -3.85 13.32 1.36
CA TYR A 263 -4.14 14.44 0.44
C TYR A 263 -5.63 14.71 0.30
N ALA A 264 -6.47 13.65 0.38
CA ALA A 264 -7.92 13.83 0.44
C ALA A 264 -8.34 14.58 1.70
N LEU A 265 -7.84 14.17 2.87
CA LEU A 265 -8.12 14.83 4.16
C LEU A 265 -7.64 16.28 4.19
N GLU A 266 -6.44 16.57 3.67
CA GLU A 266 -5.90 17.94 3.55
C GLU A 266 -6.80 18.82 2.67
N ALA A 267 -7.42 18.24 1.64
CA ALA A 267 -8.40 18.91 0.79
C ALA A 267 -9.83 18.92 1.37
N ASN A 268 -10.04 18.47 2.61
CA ASN A 268 -11.33 18.31 3.28
C ASN A 268 -12.27 17.32 2.57
N LEU A 269 -11.71 16.30 1.91
CA LEU A 269 -12.45 15.17 1.34
C LEU A 269 -12.40 13.99 2.30
N ASN A 270 -13.55 13.40 2.58
CA ASN A 270 -13.66 12.26 3.47
C ASN A 270 -13.93 10.97 2.66
N PRO A 271 -13.12 9.90 2.81
CA PRO A 271 -13.28 8.69 2.01
C PRO A 271 -14.61 7.97 2.22
N GLU A 272 -15.22 8.10 3.40
CA GLU A 272 -16.53 7.47 3.68
C GLU A 272 -17.72 8.25 3.14
N LYS A 273 -17.59 9.59 2.98
CA LYS A 273 -18.72 10.48 2.67
C LYS A 273 -18.67 11.06 1.27
N ASP A 274 -17.47 11.38 0.81
CA ASP A 274 -17.25 12.17 -0.41
C ASP A 274 -16.71 11.34 -1.57
N ALA A 275 -16.10 10.15 -1.29
CA ALA A 275 -15.62 9.28 -2.34
C ALA A 275 -16.78 8.57 -3.06
N LEU A 276 -16.66 8.42 -4.39
CA LEU A 276 -17.53 7.56 -5.18
C LEU A 276 -17.32 6.08 -4.85
N ALA A 277 -16.07 5.72 -4.53
CA ALA A 277 -15.66 4.45 -3.94
C ALA A 277 -14.34 4.65 -3.18
N ALA A 278 -14.10 3.83 -2.17
CA ALA A 278 -12.85 3.80 -1.42
C ALA A 278 -12.41 2.36 -1.15
N GLU A 279 -11.15 2.18 -0.83
CA GLU A 279 -10.62 0.89 -0.40
C GLU A 279 -11.30 0.40 0.88
N LEU A 280 -11.36 -0.92 1.02
CA LEU A 280 -11.85 -1.55 2.24
C LEU A 280 -10.68 -1.73 3.21
N ALA A 281 -10.79 -1.13 4.37
CA ALA A 281 -9.77 -1.20 5.43
C ALA A 281 -9.59 -2.60 6.03
N ASP A 282 -10.59 -3.47 5.90
CA ASP A 282 -10.61 -4.85 6.40
C ASP A 282 -10.29 -5.90 5.30
N SER A 283 -9.69 -5.47 4.20
CA SER A 283 -9.24 -6.40 3.14
C SER A 283 -8.02 -7.20 3.61
N ASP A 284 -7.87 -8.41 3.06
CA ASP A 284 -6.71 -9.29 3.33
C ASP A 284 -5.36 -8.65 2.93
N GLU A 285 -5.38 -7.54 2.18
CA GLU A 285 -4.21 -6.82 1.70
C GLU A 285 -4.00 -5.45 2.35
N SER A 286 -4.88 -5.03 3.25
CA SER A 286 -4.82 -3.70 3.88
C SER A 286 -3.51 -3.42 4.63
N TYR A 287 -2.86 -4.48 5.17
CA TYR A 287 -1.55 -4.36 5.84
C TYR A 287 -0.46 -3.75 4.95
N LYS A 288 -0.57 -3.87 3.63
CA LYS A 288 0.39 -3.30 2.66
C LYS A 288 0.34 -1.77 2.60
N TYR A 289 -0.72 -1.19 3.12
CA TYR A 289 -1.00 0.25 3.08
C TYR A 289 -0.95 0.91 4.46
N ILE A 290 -0.43 0.19 5.46
CA ILE A 290 -0.11 0.78 6.77
C ILE A 290 0.99 1.83 6.58
N ASN A 291 0.82 2.97 7.22
CA ASN A 291 1.82 4.03 7.31
C ASN A 291 2.78 3.74 8.46
N TYR A 292 4.07 3.80 8.18
CA TYR A 292 5.14 3.42 9.10
C TYR A 292 5.97 4.60 9.57
N LEU A 293 6.45 4.50 10.82
CA LEU A 293 7.64 5.21 11.25
C LEU A 293 8.84 4.55 10.59
N VAL A 294 9.69 5.36 9.94
CA VAL A 294 10.84 4.91 9.15
C VAL A 294 12.08 5.62 9.63
N VAL A 295 13.19 4.90 9.70
CA VAL A 295 14.51 5.42 10.06
C VAL A 295 15.55 4.99 9.03
N LYS A 296 16.75 5.58 9.08
CA LYS A 296 17.88 5.11 8.27
C LYS A 296 18.43 3.81 8.85
N GLU A 297 18.80 2.86 7.98
CA GLU A 297 19.41 1.58 8.33
C GLU A 297 20.57 1.75 9.35
N GLY A 298 20.52 0.96 10.42
CA GLY A 298 21.46 1.03 11.55
C GLY A 298 20.97 1.87 12.73
N ASN A 299 19.85 2.60 12.61
CA ASN A 299 19.26 3.41 13.68
C ASN A 299 18.04 2.75 14.35
N GLU A 300 17.67 1.52 13.96
CA GLU A 300 16.46 0.82 14.41
C GLU A 300 16.40 0.67 15.92
N GLU A 301 17.55 0.41 16.55
CA GLU A 301 17.70 0.19 17.99
C GLU A 301 18.14 1.44 18.76
N SER A 302 18.24 2.60 18.11
CA SER A 302 18.67 3.84 18.76
C SER A 302 17.67 4.29 19.85
N THR A 303 18.15 5.03 20.84
CA THR A 303 17.30 5.58 21.90
C THR A 303 16.24 6.52 21.35
N LYS A 304 16.57 7.31 20.30
CA LYS A 304 15.62 8.18 19.57
C LYS A 304 14.51 7.37 18.92
N THR A 305 14.85 6.30 18.22
CA THR A 305 13.88 5.42 17.54
C THR A 305 12.95 4.76 18.54
N LYS A 306 13.49 4.21 19.65
CA LYS A 306 12.67 3.63 20.72
C LYS A 306 11.74 4.64 21.36
N ALA A 307 12.20 5.87 21.55
CA ALA A 307 11.37 6.95 22.09
C ALA A 307 10.23 7.32 21.14
N LEU A 308 10.51 7.42 19.83
CA LEU A 308 9.48 7.67 18.81
C LEU A 308 8.45 6.54 18.71
N ILE A 309 8.89 5.27 18.73
CA ILE A 309 7.99 4.10 18.74
C ILE A 309 7.06 4.17 19.95
N ALA A 310 7.60 4.35 21.17
CA ALA A 310 6.79 4.42 22.38
C ALA A 310 5.82 5.63 22.39
N ALA A 311 6.21 6.74 21.76
CA ALA A 311 5.38 7.93 21.66
C ALA A 311 4.27 7.80 20.61
N LEU A 312 4.43 6.94 19.59
CA LEU A 312 3.49 6.77 18.48
C LEU A 312 2.63 5.51 18.58
N GLN A 313 3.12 4.41 19.19
CA GLN A 313 2.36 3.18 19.40
C GLN A 313 1.87 3.09 20.85
N ASN A 314 0.79 3.80 21.18
CA ASN A 314 0.15 3.76 22.49
C ASN A 314 -1.35 4.07 22.40
N ASP A 315 -2.08 3.79 23.50
CA ASP A 315 -3.54 3.97 23.53
C ASP A 315 -3.99 5.42 23.29
N ASP A 316 -3.19 6.44 23.68
CA ASP A 316 -3.58 7.84 23.43
C ASP A 316 -3.55 8.17 21.96
N VAL A 317 -2.57 7.67 21.18
CA VAL A 317 -2.52 7.82 19.71
C VAL A 317 -3.68 7.09 19.07
N LYS A 318 -3.97 5.87 19.51
CA LYS A 318 -5.11 5.10 19.03
C LYS A 318 -6.42 5.84 19.24
N ASN A 319 -6.68 6.28 20.46
CA ASN A 319 -7.91 7.03 20.81
C ASN A 319 -7.99 8.34 20.02
N TYR A 320 -6.89 9.07 19.88
CA TYR A 320 -6.85 10.31 19.11
C TYR A 320 -7.24 10.07 17.64
N ILE A 321 -6.70 9.03 17.02
CA ILE A 321 -7.03 8.66 15.62
C ILE A 321 -8.52 8.31 15.51
N GLU A 322 -9.04 7.45 16.38
CA GLU A 322 -10.43 7.02 16.36
C GLU A 322 -11.41 8.18 16.57
N GLU A 323 -11.11 9.09 17.50
CA GLU A 323 -11.97 10.24 17.82
C GLU A 323 -11.93 11.33 16.73
N LYS A 324 -10.74 11.65 16.23
CA LYS A 324 -10.57 12.77 15.30
C LYS A 324 -10.96 12.43 13.86
N TYR A 325 -10.60 11.24 13.39
CA TYR A 325 -10.76 10.89 11.97
C TYR A 325 -11.94 9.97 11.68
N SER A 326 -12.58 9.39 12.69
CA SER A 326 -13.88 8.67 12.56
C SER A 326 -13.91 7.64 11.42
N GLY A 327 -12.84 6.85 11.24
CA GLY A 327 -12.75 5.81 10.20
C GLY A 327 -12.03 6.23 8.92
N SER A 328 -11.80 7.52 8.69
CA SER A 328 -10.97 7.99 7.55
C SER A 328 -9.48 7.70 7.74
N VAL A 329 -9.06 7.54 8.99
CA VAL A 329 -7.76 7.04 9.42
C VAL A 329 -8.00 5.96 10.47
N ILE A 330 -7.29 4.85 10.39
CA ILE A 330 -7.56 3.65 11.19
C ILE A 330 -6.28 3.23 11.89
N PRO A 331 -6.25 3.09 13.22
CA PRO A 331 -5.07 2.59 13.94
C PRO A 331 -4.70 1.19 13.45
N ALA A 332 -3.38 0.91 13.35
CA ALA A 332 -2.85 -0.35 12.81
C ALA A 332 -1.88 -1.08 13.77
N PHE A 333 -2.01 -0.86 15.08
CA PHE A 333 -1.20 -1.52 16.12
C PHE A 333 -2.06 -1.90 17.32
#